data_f866c31250bda477a4b2862b89aefb18
#
_entry.id   f866c31250bda477a4b2862b89aefb18
#
_cell.length_a   1.000
_cell.length_b   1.000
_cell.length_c   1.000
_cell.angle_alpha   90.00
_cell.angle_beta   90.00
_cell.angle_gamma   90.00
#
_symmetry.space_group_name_H-M   'P 1'
#
loop_
_entity.id
_entity.type
_entity.pdbx_description
1 polymer ?
#
loop_
_entity_poly.entity_id
_entity_poly.type
_entity_poly.pdbx_seq_one_letter_code
_entity_poly.pdbx_strand_id
1 'polypeptide(L)'
;FHAVNMAIEQTLRASMEKGKVVAESRGHYFKHQPRGAKPGDRRIGVVWHTQGSGKSLTMAFFAGRIVLHPEMNNPTIVVITDRNDLDDQLFGTFSRCKDLLRQSPVQAESHKHLKELLRTSASGGVIFTTVQKFIPPIIKANGVKTRPKVELLSERRNIVVIADEAHRSQYDFIDGYASAMHQTLPNASFIGFTGTPIELKDANTRAVFGDYLSIYDIQQAVIDGSTVPIYYEGRLAKLELKESEKPKIDPEFEEVTEGEEVEEKEKLKTKWT
;
A
#
# COMPACT_ATOMS: atom_id res chain seq x y z
N PHE A 1 14.29 8.35 11.65
CA PHE A 1 14.39 7.81 13.01
C PHE A 1 13.06 7.81 13.73
N HIS A 2 12.37 8.96 13.82
CA HIS A 2 11.10 9.10 14.56
C HIS A 2 10.02 8.16 14.00
N ALA A 3 9.77 8.18 12.68
CA ALA A 3 8.77 7.33 12.02
C ALA A 3 8.99 5.82 12.30
N VAL A 4 10.25 5.37 12.26
CA VAL A 4 10.59 3.95 12.52
C VAL A 4 10.27 3.57 13.97
N ASN A 5 10.63 4.41 14.94
CA ASN A 5 10.36 4.12 16.35
C ASN A 5 8.86 4.10 16.65
N MET A 6 8.10 5.06 16.11
CA MET A 6 6.65 5.09 16.24
C MET A 6 6.01 3.83 15.61
N ALA A 7 6.47 3.44 14.42
CA ALA A 7 5.99 2.25 13.74
C ALA A 7 6.27 0.97 14.55
N ILE A 8 7.46 0.85 15.16
CA ILE A 8 7.80 -0.29 16.02
C ILE A 8 6.87 -0.37 17.22
N GLU A 9 6.71 0.72 17.96
CA GLU A 9 5.85 0.76 19.14
C GLU A 9 4.40 0.39 18.82
N GLN A 10 3.87 0.97 17.74
CA GLN A 10 2.51 0.67 17.31
C GLN A 10 2.35 -0.75 16.74
N THR A 11 3.42 -1.34 16.17
CA THR A 11 3.41 -2.74 15.76
C THR A 11 3.28 -3.67 16.95
N LEU A 12 4.05 -3.42 18.01
CA LEU A 12 3.96 -4.20 19.25
C LEU A 12 2.56 -4.12 19.85
N ARG A 13 1.99 -2.91 19.95
CA ARG A 13 0.62 -2.69 20.40
C ARG A 13 -0.40 -3.48 19.52
N ALA A 14 -0.28 -3.36 18.20
CA ALA A 14 -1.22 -3.97 17.27
C ALA A 14 -1.15 -5.51 17.27
N SER A 15 0.03 -6.09 17.50
CA SER A 15 0.25 -7.54 17.51
C SER A 15 -0.15 -8.23 18.82
N MET A 16 -0.39 -7.48 19.90
CA MET A 16 -0.78 -8.03 21.20
C MET A 16 -2.10 -8.81 21.16
N GLU A 17 -2.31 -9.64 22.16
CA GLU A 17 -3.62 -10.21 22.41
C GLU A 17 -4.58 -9.15 22.95
N LYS A 18 -5.85 -9.23 22.49
CA LYS A 18 -6.89 -8.31 22.99
C LYS A 18 -6.99 -8.43 24.51
N GLY A 19 -6.88 -7.28 25.21
CA GLY A 19 -6.99 -7.24 26.66
C GLY A 19 -5.67 -7.30 27.44
N LYS A 20 -4.52 -7.57 26.81
CA LYS A 20 -3.22 -7.37 27.46
C LYS A 20 -2.93 -5.87 27.61
N VAL A 21 -2.69 -5.44 28.84
CA VAL A 21 -2.25 -4.07 29.12
C VAL A 21 -0.80 -3.96 28.66
N VAL A 22 -0.51 -2.96 27.83
CA VAL A 22 0.88 -2.61 27.49
C VAL A 22 1.55 -2.20 28.79
N ALA A 23 2.55 -2.96 29.26
CA ALA A 23 3.46 -2.44 30.27
C ALA A 23 4.08 -1.17 29.67
N GLU A 24 3.85 -0.03 30.29
CA GLU A 24 4.34 1.26 29.85
C GLU A 24 5.84 1.14 29.53
N SER A 25 6.19 1.18 28.24
CA SER A 25 7.59 1.32 27.89
C SER A 25 8.01 2.72 28.35
N ARG A 26 8.82 2.76 29.38
CA ARG A 26 9.35 3.98 30.02
C ARG A 26 10.33 4.69 29.09
N GLY A 27 9.82 5.26 28.02
CA GLY A 27 10.59 6.10 27.11
C GLY A 27 9.92 7.45 26.94
N HIS A 28 10.53 8.49 27.48
CA HIS A 28 10.04 9.87 27.53
C HIS A 28 9.88 10.58 26.17
N TYR A 29 9.82 9.86 25.04
CA TYR A 29 9.83 10.46 23.70
C TYR A 29 8.48 10.51 22.99
N PHE A 30 7.40 9.94 23.53
CA PHE A 30 6.14 9.78 22.79
C PHE A 30 5.03 10.67 23.34
N LYS A 31 4.95 11.91 22.84
CA LYS A 31 3.85 12.84 23.13
C LYS A 31 2.58 12.61 22.31
N HIS A 32 2.59 11.75 21.29
CA HIS A 32 1.46 11.54 20.38
C HIS A 32 1.13 10.06 20.26
N GLN A 33 0.23 9.59 21.12
CA GLN A 33 -0.44 8.30 20.87
C GLN A 33 -1.51 8.50 19.78
N PRO A 34 -1.56 7.63 18.75
CA PRO A 34 -2.64 7.65 17.78
C PRO A 34 -3.99 7.55 18.48
N ARG A 35 -4.91 8.46 18.18
CA ARG A 35 -6.22 8.50 18.82
C ARG A 35 -6.99 7.20 18.57
N GLY A 36 -7.44 6.55 19.63
CA GLY A 36 -8.33 5.37 19.55
C GLY A 36 -7.66 4.04 19.26
N ALA A 37 -6.32 3.98 19.20
CA ALA A 37 -5.59 2.73 19.01
C ALA A 37 -5.67 1.83 20.25
N LYS A 38 -6.26 0.64 20.11
CA LYS A 38 -6.38 -0.34 21.19
C LYS A 38 -5.36 -1.47 21.04
N PRO A 39 -4.86 -2.07 22.14
CA PRO A 39 -4.04 -3.27 22.05
C PRO A 39 -4.75 -4.37 21.24
N GLY A 40 -4.03 -4.94 20.26
CA GLY A 40 -4.53 -6.03 19.41
C GLY A 40 -5.53 -5.63 18.33
N ASP A 41 -5.66 -4.35 17.96
CA ASP A 41 -6.58 -3.92 16.90
C ASP A 41 -6.03 -4.14 15.47
N ARG A 42 -4.80 -4.65 15.35
CA ARG A 42 -4.12 -5.00 14.11
C ARG A 42 -3.71 -3.83 13.20
N ARG A 43 -4.21 -2.63 13.43
CA ARG A 43 -3.87 -1.45 12.66
C ARG A 43 -2.68 -0.76 13.32
N ILE A 44 -1.54 -0.77 12.63
CA ILE A 44 -0.32 -0.12 13.12
C ILE A 44 -0.44 1.38 12.93
N GLY A 45 -0.72 1.81 11.70
CA GLY A 45 -0.88 3.21 11.32
C GLY A 45 -0.38 3.50 9.91
N VAL A 46 -0.30 4.78 9.57
CA VAL A 46 0.14 5.27 8.26
C VAL A 46 1.37 6.18 8.43
N VAL A 47 2.40 5.94 7.63
CA VAL A 47 3.56 6.82 7.46
C VAL A 47 3.38 7.60 6.17
N TRP A 48 3.08 8.88 6.30
CA TRP A 48 2.97 9.79 5.17
C TRP A 48 4.27 10.57 5.03
N HIS A 49 5.07 10.17 4.07
CA HIS A 49 6.31 10.85 3.71
C HIS A 49 6.29 11.14 2.21
N THR A 50 6.56 12.39 1.82
CA THR A 50 6.54 12.80 0.41
C THR A 50 7.47 11.97 -0.46
N GLN A 51 7.25 11.98 -1.77
CA GLN A 51 8.12 11.29 -2.71
C GLN A 51 9.55 11.84 -2.63
N GLY A 52 10.57 10.99 -2.75
CA GLY A 52 11.97 11.37 -2.60
C GLY A 52 12.50 11.44 -1.17
N SER A 53 11.64 11.36 -0.13
CA SER A 53 12.02 11.47 1.28
C SER A 53 12.68 10.23 1.89
N GLY A 54 12.96 9.18 1.10
CA GLY A 54 13.59 7.96 1.58
C GLY A 54 12.64 6.92 2.17
N LYS A 55 11.36 6.89 1.78
CA LYS A 55 10.36 5.90 2.25
C LYS A 55 10.84 4.46 2.17
N SER A 56 11.45 4.06 1.05
CA SER A 56 11.95 2.69 0.86
C SER A 56 12.99 2.28 1.91
N LEU A 57 13.88 3.20 2.28
CA LEU A 57 14.86 2.99 3.36
C LEU A 57 14.17 2.95 4.73
N THR A 58 13.17 3.83 4.95
CA THR A 58 12.38 3.82 6.19
C THR A 58 11.66 2.49 6.39
N MET A 59 11.06 1.92 5.32
CA MET A 59 10.47 0.58 5.35
C MET A 59 11.50 -0.51 5.66
N ALA A 60 12.67 -0.47 5.03
CA ALA A 60 13.74 -1.46 5.25
C ALA A 60 14.27 -1.38 6.70
N PHE A 61 14.48 -0.18 7.24
CA PHE A 61 14.89 -0.01 8.63
C PHE A 61 13.83 -0.44 9.63
N PHE A 62 12.56 -0.14 9.36
CA PHE A 62 11.44 -0.63 10.15
C PHE A 62 11.39 -2.16 10.15
N ALA A 63 11.43 -2.79 8.96
CA ALA A 63 11.42 -4.24 8.82
C ALA A 63 12.59 -4.89 9.59
N GLY A 64 13.81 -4.38 9.43
CA GLY A 64 14.99 -4.89 10.13
C GLY A 64 14.89 -4.79 11.65
N ARG A 65 14.34 -3.69 12.15
CA ARG A 65 14.13 -3.51 13.60
C ARG A 65 13.05 -4.45 14.15
N ILE A 66 11.98 -4.67 13.40
CA ILE A 66 10.89 -5.58 13.80
C ILE A 66 11.36 -7.04 13.75
N VAL A 67 12.14 -7.44 12.74
CA VAL A 67 12.73 -8.78 12.65
C VAL A 67 13.58 -9.11 13.88
N LEU A 68 14.32 -8.13 14.39
CA LEU A 68 15.19 -8.30 15.57
C LEU A 68 14.46 -8.11 16.90
N HIS A 69 13.17 -7.71 16.89
CA HIS A 69 12.47 -7.39 18.14
C HIS A 69 12.05 -8.66 18.88
N PRO A 70 12.46 -8.85 20.15
CA PRO A 70 12.20 -10.09 20.90
C PRO A 70 10.71 -10.44 21.02
N GLU A 71 9.86 -9.44 21.25
CA GLU A 71 8.40 -9.65 21.40
C GLU A 71 7.72 -10.09 20.11
N MET A 72 8.32 -9.85 18.95
CA MET A 72 7.79 -10.29 17.66
C MET A 72 8.14 -11.74 17.33
N ASN A 73 9.08 -12.34 18.06
CA ASN A 73 9.43 -13.75 17.94
C ASN A 73 9.67 -14.20 16.49
N ASN A 74 10.65 -13.57 15.83
CA ASN A 74 11.01 -13.80 14.44
C ASN A 74 9.82 -13.66 13.45
N PRO A 75 9.29 -12.44 13.25
CA PRO A 75 8.10 -12.20 12.46
C PRO A 75 8.30 -12.44 10.96
N THR A 76 7.23 -12.76 10.26
CA THR A 76 7.19 -12.68 8.80
C THR A 76 6.78 -11.28 8.38
N ILE A 77 7.58 -10.65 7.52
CA ILE A 77 7.28 -9.35 6.91
C ILE A 77 6.72 -9.60 5.51
N VAL A 78 5.53 -9.08 5.24
CA VAL A 78 4.93 -9.14 3.90
C VAL A 78 4.89 -7.72 3.34
N VAL A 79 5.65 -7.46 2.29
CA VAL A 79 5.69 -6.16 1.62
C VAL A 79 4.77 -6.23 0.41
N ILE A 80 3.77 -5.37 0.39
CA ILE A 80 2.79 -5.27 -0.70
C ILE A 80 3.10 -4.03 -1.53
N THR A 81 3.27 -4.24 -2.82
CA THR A 81 3.49 -3.18 -3.80
C THR A 81 2.35 -3.14 -4.81
N ASP A 82 2.22 -2.01 -5.51
CA ASP A 82 1.12 -1.78 -6.46
C ASP A 82 1.35 -2.45 -7.82
N ARG A 83 2.58 -2.37 -8.33
CA ARG A 83 2.96 -2.83 -9.67
C ARG A 83 4.27 -3.61 -9.65
N ASN A 84 4.36 -4.57 -10.56
CA ASN A 84 5.57 -5.39 -10.71
C ASN A 84 6.82 -4.55 -11.01
N ASP A 85 6.71 -3.46 -11.78
CA ASP A 85 7.86 -2.61 -12.17
C ASP A 85 8.41 -1.75 -11.02
N LEU A 86 7.57 -1.34 -10.06
CA LEU A 86 8.01 -0.65 -8.83
C LEU A 86 8.54 -1.64 -7.79
N ASP A 87 8.15 -2.91 -7.90
CA ASP A 87 8.65 -4.01 -7.08
C ASP A 87 10.18 -4.12 -7.16
N ASP A 88 10.77 -3.95 -8.34
CA ASP A 88 12.22 -4.12 -8.54
C ASP A 88 13.03 -3.09 -7.77
N GLN A 89 12.59 -1.83 -7.68
CA GLN A 89 13.30 -0.79 -6.95
C GLN A 89 13.22 -1.00 -5.43
N LEU A 90 12.03 -1.25 -4.89
CA LEU A 90 11.83 -1.48 -3.47
C LEU A 90 12.44 -2.81 -3.05
N PHE A 91 12.22 -3.87 -3.83
CA PHE A 91 12.86 -5.18 -3.64
C PHE A 91 14.38 -5.09 -3.66
N GLY A 92 14.96 -4.34 -4.62
CA GLY A 92 16.39 -4.08 -4.70
C GLY A 92 16.92 -3.33 -3.46
N THR A 93 16.14 -2.41 -2.89
CA THR A 93 16.50 -1.72 -1.65
C THR A 93 16.56 -2.70 -0.47
N PHE A 94 15.55 -3.54 -0.32
CA PHE A 94 15.51 -4.58 0.73
C PHE A 94 16.61 -5.61 0.53
N SER A 95 16.90 -6.02 -0.71
CA SER A 95 17.97 -6.98 -1.03
C SER A 95 19.35 -6.45 -0.64
N ARG A 96 19.61 -5.16 -0.81
CA ARG A 96 20.83 -4.50 -0.32
C ARG A 96 20.90 -4.42 1.20
N CYS A 97 19.75 -4.45 1.88
CA CYS A 97 19.64 -4.44 3.34
C CYS A 97 19.56 -5.85 3.97
N LYS A 98 19.93 -6.92 3.25
CA LYS A 98 19.81 -8.32 3.69
C LYS A 98 20.48 -8.58 5.06
N ASP A 99 21.61 -7.93 5.33
CA ASP A 99 22.32 -8.10 6.61
C ASP A 99 21.54 -7.51 7.78
N LEU A 100 20.82 -6.40 7.56
CA LEU A 100 19.91 -5.80 8.53
C LEU A 100 18.68 -6.70 8.75
N LEU A 101 18.16 -7.27 7.67
CA LEU A 101 16.97 -8.15 7.68
C LEU A 101 17.28 -9.56 8.17
N ARG A 102 18.59 -9.93 8.28
CA ARG A 102 19.08 -11.28 8.62
C ARG A 102 18.62 -12.38 7.65
N GLN A 103 18.13 -11.99 6.48
CA GLN A 103 17.60 -12.88 5.46
C GLN A 103 17.46 -12.15 4.12
N SER A 104 17.44 -12.91 3.03
CA SER A 104 17.15 -12.38 1.71
C SER A 104 15.64 -12.28 1.50
N PRO A 105 15.12 -11.17 0.94
CA PRO A 105 13.73 -11.09 0.56
C PRO A 105 13.41 -12.07 -0.58
N VAL A 106 12.17 -12.57 -0.59
CA VAL A 106 11.65 -13.50 -1.61
C VAL A 106 10.42 -12.87 -2.26
N GLN A 107 10.36 -12.92 -3.57
CA GLN A 107 9.20 -12.42 -4.31
C GLN A 107 8.21 -13.55 -4.60
N ALA A 108 6.95 -13.37 -4.20
CA ALA A 108 5.89 -14.32 -4.52
C ALA A 108 5.47 -14.15 -5.98
N GLU A 109 5.62 -15.16 -6.79
CA GLU A 109 5.32 -15.13 -8.23
C GLU A 109 3.81 -15.28 -8.52
N SER A 110 3.09 -16.02 -7.67
CA SER A 110 1.69 -16.36 -7.85
C SER A 110 0.95 -16.48 -6.52
N HIS A 111 -0.39 -16.54 -6.56
CA HIS A 111 -1.22 -16.86 -5.40
C HIS A 111 -0.80 -18.17 -4.72
N LYS A 112 -0.51 -19.22 -5.51
CA LYS A 112 -0.06 -20.52 -4.98
C LYS A 112 1.29 -20.38 -4.27
N HIS A 113 2.23 -19.67 -4.87
CA HIS A 113 3.56 -19.44 -4.29
C HIS A 113 3.47 -18.60 -2.99
N LEU A 114 2.64 -17.53 -2.97
CA LEU A 114 2.39 -16.76 -1.75
C LEU A 114 1.84 -17.65 -0.62
N LYS A 115 0.87 -18.50 -0.93
CA LYS A 115 0.28 -19.46 0.01
C LYS A 115 1.33 -20.42 0.56
N GLU A 116 2.20 -20.94 -0.28
CA GLU A 116 3.31 -21.83 0.12
C GLU A 116 4.29 -21.09 1.04
N LEU A 117 4.76 -19.92 0.66
CA LEU A 117 5.67 -19.08 1.47
C LEU A 117 5.09 -18.78 2.85
N LEU A 118 3.81 -18.43 2.96
CA LEU A 118 3.16 -18.11 4.23
C LEU A 118 2.91 -19.35 5.11
N ARG A 119 2.74 -20.52 4.52
CA ARG A 119 2.54 -21.79 5.25
C ARG A 119 3.84 -22.45 5.67
N THR A 120 4.85 -22.45 4.79
CA THR A 120 6.15 -23.08 5.06
C THR A 120 7.03 -22.23 5.96
N SER A 121 6.90 -20.91 5.94
CA SER A 121 7.60 -20.04 6.86
C SER A 121 6.98 -20.13 8.25
N ALA A 122 7.33 -21.15 9.00
CA ALA A 122 6.87 -21.32 10.39
C ALA A 122 7.27 -20.11 11.27
N SER A 123 8.38 -19.45 10.93
CA SER A 123 8.84 -18.19 11.55
C SER A 123 9.79 -17.48 10.59
N GLY A 124 9.78 -16.14 10.63
CA GLY A 124 10.65 -15.29 9.79
C GLY A 124 10.16 -15.18 8.34
N GLY A 125 11.00 -14.61 7.51
CA GLY A 125 10.75 -14.37 6.10
C GLY A 125 10.40 -12.91 5.78
N VAL A 126 10.96 -12.42 4.66
CA VAL A 126 10.56 -11.15 4.03
C VAL A 126 10.01 -11.51 2.66
N ILE A 127 8.70 -11.34 2.48
CA ILE A 127 7.96 -11.77 1.28
C ILE A 127 7.45 -10.53 0.57
N PHE A 128 7.82 -10.36 -0.69
CA PHE A 128 7.28 -9.34 -1.58
C PHE A 128 6.13 -9.91 -2.39
N THR A 129 5.05 -9.15 -2.51
CA THR A 129 3.86 -9.57 -3.25
C THR A 129 3.04 -8.38 -3.72
N THR A 130 2.08 -8.62 -4.59
CA THR A 130 1.04 -7.64 -4.93
C THR A 130 -0.28 -8.02 -4.28
N VAL A 131 -1.16 -7.03 -4.06
CA VAL A 131 -2.46 -7.26 -3.40
C VAL A 131 -3.33 -8.29 -4.15
N GLN A 132 -3.21 -8.35 -5.47
CA GLN A 132 -3.96 -9.29 -6.33
C GLN A 132 -3.64 -10.76 -6.02
N LYS A 133 -2.43 -11.05 -5.53
CA LYS A 133 -2.00 -12.43 -5.20
C LYS A 133 -2.64 -12.98 -3.92
N PHE A 134 -3.34 -12.15 -3.13
CA PHE A 134 -4.17 -12.62 -2.02
C PHE A 134 -5.50 -13.23 -2.46
N ILE A 135 -5.93 -12.92 -3.68
CA ILE A 135 -7.19 -13.42 -4.22
C ILE A 135 -6.92 -14.64 -5.11
N PRO A 136 -7.66 -15.75 -4.92
CA PRO A 136 -7.54 -16.90 -5.80
C PRO A 136 -7.84 -16.53 -7.26
N PRO A 137 -7.12 -17.10 -8.23
CA PRO A 137 -7.37 -16.87 -9.64
C PRO A 137 -8.76 -17.38 -10.03
N ILE A 138 -9.35 -16.77 -11.06
CA ILE A 138 -10.60 -17.23 -11.63
C ILE A 138 -10.36 -18.57 -12.35
N ILE A 139 -11.12 -19.59 -11.97
CA ILE A 139 -11.12 -20.89 -12.64
C ILE A 139 -12.30 -21.00 -13.60
N LYS A 140 -12.08 -21.67 -14.74
CA LYS A 140 -13.14 -22.03 -15.68
C LYS A 140 -13.47 -23.50 -15.49
N ALA A 141 -14.68 -23.80 -15.03
CA ALA A 141 -15.20 -25.15 -14.94
C ALA A 141 -16.51 -25.24 -15.70
N ASN A 142 -16.63 -26.18 -16.64
CA ASN A 142 -17.81 -26.40 -17.47
C ASN A 142 -18.31 -25.13 -18.20
N GLY A 143 -17.39 -24.30 -18.69
CA GLY A 143 -17.72 -23.05 -19.37
C GLY A 143 -18.07 -21.85 -18.46
N VAL A 144 -18.22 -22.08 -17.15
CA VAL A 144 -18.53 -21.04 -16.18
C VAL A 144 -17.24 -20.53 -15.53
N LYS A 145 -17.07 -19.20 -15.52
CA LYS A 145 -15.99 -18.53 -14.78
C LYS A 145 -16.38 -18.42 -13.32
N THR A 146 -15.66 -19.07 -12.43
CA THR A 146 -15.91 -19.00 -11.00
C THR A 146 -14.63 -18.58 -10.26
N ARG A 147 -14.75 -17.67 -9.30
CA ARG A 147 -13.66 -17.33 -8.38
C ARG A 147 -13.81 -18.16 -7.12
N PRO A 148 -12.80 -18.97 -6.75
CA PRO A 148 -12.83 -19.70 -5.50
C PRO A 148 -12.95 -18.76 -4.31
N LYS A 149 -13.49 -19.27 -3.20
CA LYS A 149 -13.56 -18.55 -1.93
C LYS A 149 -12.14 -18.22 -1.45
N VAL A 150 -11.98 -17.04 -0.86
CA VAL A 150 -10.74 -16.64 -0.20
C VAL A 150 -10.42 -17.63 0.94
N GLU A 151 -9.20 -18.16 0.95
CA GLU A 151 -8.74 -19.11 1.93
C GLU A 151 -7.95 -18.43 3.05
N LEU A 152 -8.03 -18.97 4.26
CA LEU A 152 -7.13 -18.62 5.35
C LEU A 152 -5.71 -19.11 5.02
N LEU A 153 -4.74 -18.18 4.97
CA LEU A 153 -3.35 -18.49 4.70
C LEU A 153 -2.53 -18.67 5.98
N SER A 154 -2.77 -17.85 6.99
CA SER A 154 -2.09 -17.97 8.28
C SER A 154 -2.88 -17.32 9.42
N GLU A 155 -2.92 -17.97 10.59
CA GLU A 155 -3.48 -17.42 11.84
C GLU A 155 -2.42 -16.77 12.74
N ARG A 156 -1.16 -16.73 12.30
CA ARG A 156 -0.06 -16.18 13.10
C ARG A 156 -0.25 -14.69 13.39
N ARG A 157 0.10 -14.29 14.61
CA ARG A 157 0.06 -12.89 15.06
C ARG A 157 1.32 -12.09 14.74
N ASN A 158 2.42 -12.80 14.54
CA ASN A 158 3.72 -12.22 14.21
C ASN A 158 3.94 -12.06 12.69
N ILE A 159 2.88 -11.72 11.96
CA ILE A 159 2.95 -11.30 10.57
C ILE A 159 2.72 -9.78 10.52
N VAL A 160 3.62 -9.06 9.89
CA VAL A 160 3.51 -7.62 9.66
C VAL A 160 3.41 -7.37 8.16
N VAL A 161 2.31 -6.75 7.75
CA VAL A 161 2.04 -6.38 6.36
C VAL A 161 2.40 -4.91 6.18
N ILE A 162 3.35 -4.63 5.31
CA ILE A 162 3.78 -3.29 4.90
C ILE A 162 3.17 -3.03 3.52
N ALA A 163 2.26 -2.08 3.41
CA ALA A 163 1.67 -1.68 2.14
C ALA A 163 2.33 -0.39 1.63
N ASP A 164 2.95 -0.45 0.47
CA ASP A 164 3.42 0.74 -0.24
C ASP A 164 2.27 1.38 -1.02
N GLU A 165 2.34 2.69 -1.23
CA GLU A 165 1.30 3.50 -1.88
C GLU A 165 -0.11 3.25 -1.30
N ALA A 166 -0.21 3.21 0.03
CA ALA A 166 -1.40 2.82 0.79
C ALA A 166 -2.66 3.67 0.52
N HIS A 167 -2.52 4.82 -0.16
CA HIS A 167 -3.63 5.70 -0.57
C HIS A 167 -4.41 5.19 -1.78
N ARG A 168 -3.91 4.18 -2.49
CA ARG A 168 -4.55 3.72 -3.73
C ARG A 168 -5.84 2.97 -3.46
N SER A 169 -6.80 3.11 -4.38
CA SER A 169 -8.14 2.52 -4.30
C SER A 169 -8.17 1.00 -4.16
N GLN A 170 -7.10 0.32 -4.57
CA GLN A 170 -7.00 -1.13 -4.40
C GLN A 170 -7.01 -1.61 -2.94
N TYR A 171 -6.76 -0.71 -1.97
CA TYR A 171 -6.88 -0.99 -0.54
C TYR A 171 -8.27 -0.66 0.02
N ASP A 172 -9.21 -0.23 -0.82
CA ASP A 172 -10.58 0.03 -0.37
C ASP A 172 -11.25 -1.27 0.10
N PHE A 173 -11.92 -1.21 1.24
CA PHE A 173 -12.70 -2.33 1.77
C PHE A 173 -13.84 -2.74 0.82
N ILE A 174 -14.31 -1.82 -0.02
CA ILE A 174 -15.46 -2.00 -0.91
C ILE A 174 -15.10 -2.94 -2.06
N ASP A 175 -13.90 -2.86 -2.63
CA ASP A 175 -13.50 -3.63 -3.81
C ASP A 175 -12.91 -5.03 -3.49
N GLY A 176 -12.96 -5.46 -2.23
CA GLY A 176 -12.66 -6.81 -1.83
C GLY A 176 -11.18 -7.15 -1.60
N TYR A 177 -10.21 -6.33 -2.00
CA TYR A 177 -8.79 -6.64 -1.81
C TYR A 177 -8.35 -6.51 -0.35
N ALA A 178 -8.69 -5.42 0.33
CA ALA A 178 -8.40 -5.26 1.76
C ALA A 178 -9.14 -6.30 2.59
N SER A 179 -10.42 -6.56 2.25
CA SER A 179 -11.20 -7.62 2.87
C SER A 179 -10.54 -9.00 2.68
N ALA A 180 -10.05 -9.32 1.47
CA ALA A 180 -9.34 -10.56 1.20
C ALA A 180 -8.06 -10.68 2.03
N MET A 181 -7.25 -9.64 2.16
CA MET A 181 -6.05 -9.63 3.02
C MET A 181 -6.41 -9.93 4.47
N HIS A 182 -7.44 -9.27 5.02
CA HIS A 182 -7.88 -9.53 6.39
C HIS A 182 -8.48 -10.93 6.59
N GLN A 183 -9.15 -11.50 5.57
CA GLN A 183 -9.66 -12.86 5.61
C GLN A 183 -8.53 -13.90 5.53
N THR A 184 -7.51 -13.64 4.72
CA THR A 184 -6.36 -14.55 4.55
C THR A 184 -5.38 -14.49 5.72
N LEU A 185 -5.24 -13.32 6.37
CA LEU A 185 -4.32 -13.04 7.47
C LEU A 185 -5.04 -12.32 8.63
N PRO A 186 -5.99 -12.95 9.31
CA PRO A 186 -6.89 -12.27 10.28
C PRO A 186 -6.16 -11.72 11.51
N ASN A 187 -4.98 -12.26 11.80
CA ASN A 187 -4.18 -11.87 12.96
C ASN A 187 -2.92 -11.06 12.60
N ALA A 188 -2.66 -10.80 11.32
CA ALA A 188 -1.55 -9.94 10.91
C ALA A 188 -1.78 -8.49 11.31
N SER A 189 -0.70 -7.75 11.47
CA SER A 189 -0.72 -6.29 11.72
C SER A 189 -0.37 -5.54 10.45
N PHE A 190 -1.05 -4.42 10.18
CA PHE A 190 -1.00 -3.71 8.91
C PHE A 190 -0.47 -2.28 9.09
N ILE A 191 0.52 -1.91 8.29
CA ILE A 191 1.07 -0.54 8.21
C ILE A 191 1.05 -0.06 6.78
N GLY A 192 0.61 1.19 6.57
CA GLY A 192 0.63 1.85 5.26
C GLY A 192 1.76 2.86 5.13
N PHE A 193 2.38 2.90 3.96
CA PHE A 193 3.29 3.95 3.55
C PHE A 193 2.71 4.68 2.33
N THR A 194 2.78 6.00 2.32
CA THR A 194 2.26 6.80 1.20
C THR A 194 3.05 8.08 1.00
N GLY A 195 3.14 8.54 -0.24
CA GLY A 195 3.71 9.85 -0.58
C GLY A 195 2.66 10.95 -0.78
N THR A 196 1.44 10.55 -1.08
CA THR A 196 0.34 11.46 -1.45
C THR A 196 -0.95 11.03 -0.76
N PRO A 197 -1.30 11.59 0.41
CA PRO A 197 -2.60 11.36 0.98
C PRO A 197 -3.66 12.03 0.08
N ILE A 198 -4.72 11.33 -0.20
CA ILE A 198 -5.88 11.89 -0.90
C ILE A 198 -6.93 12.16 0.17
N GLU A 199 -7.15 13.43 0.51
CA GLU A 199 -8.07 13.85 1.59
C GLU A 199 -9.45 13.23 1.50
N LEU A 200 -10.01 13.10 0.29
CA LEU A 200 -11.34 12.48 0.06
C LEU A 200 -11.37 10.97 0.30
N LYS A 201 -10.22 10.27 0.22
CA LYS A 201 -10.08 8.82 0.45
C LYS A 201 -9.36 8.48 1.75
N ASP A 202 -8.99 9.48 2.52
CA ASP A 202 -8.22 9.34 3.75
C ASP A 202 -8.95 8.50 4.82
N ALA A 203 -10.27 8.61 4.87
CA ALA A 203 -11.10 7.80 5.76
C ALA A 203 -10.93 6.28 5.52
N ASN A 204 -10.79 5.86 4.25
CA ASN A 204 -10.60 4.46 3.88
C ASN A 204 -9.19 3.96 4.26
N THR A 205 -8.15 4.75 4.00
CA THR A 205 -6.78 4.41 4.37
C THR A 205 -6.63 4.23 5.89
N ARG A 206 -7.21 5.15 6.68
CA ARG A 206 -7.22 5.04 8.15
C ARG A 206 -8.05 3.87 8.65
N ALA A 207 -9.14 3.52 7.97
CA ALA A 207 -9.95 2.36 8.34
C ALA A 207 -9.15 1.06 8.22
N VAL A 208 -8.28 0.95 7.20
CA VAL A 208 -7.46 -0.24 6.93
C VAL A 208 -6.21 -0.28 7.83
N PHE A 209 -5.46 0.82 7.90
CA PHE A 209 -4.12 0.83 8.49
C PHE A 209 -4.06 1.51 9.87
N GLY A 210 -5.02 2.34 10.23
CA GLY A 210 -5.00 3.16 11.44
C GLY A 210 -4.62 4.63 11.18
N ASP A 211 -4.39 5.39 12.24
CA ASP A 211 -4.09 6.82 12.15
C ASP A 211 -2.64 7.09 11.70
N TYR A 212 -2.33 8.35 11.38
CA TYR A 212 -0.98 8.76 10.99
C TYR A 212 0.02 8.63 12.14
N LEU A 213 1.14 7.95 11.84
CA LEU A 213 2.27 7.79 12.76
C LEU A 213 3.31 8.90 12.58
N SER A 214 3.51 9.29 11.34
CA SER A 214 4.49 10.30 10.96
C SER A 214 4.04 10.99 9.70
N ILE A 215 4.14 12.32 9.69
CA ILE A 215 3.85 13.15 8.54
C ILE A 215 5.13 13.92 8.19
N TYR A 216 5.61 13.73 6.98
CA TYR A 216 6.71 14.49 6.38
C TYR A 216 6.27 14.94 4.99
N ASP A 217 5.61 16.07 4.97
CA ASP A 217 4.98 16.61 3.77
C ASP A 217 5.99 17.29 2.84
N ILE A 218 5.51 17.74 1.67
CA ILE A 218 6.35 18.39 0.67
C ILE A 218 6.91 19.73 1.18
N GLN A 219 6.16 20.45 2.01
CA GLN A 219 6.61 21.73 2.55
C GLN A 219 7.81 21.53 3.49
N GLN A 220 7.72 20.57 4.39
CA GLN A 220 8.85 20.25 5.28
C GLN A 220 10.05 19.70 4.48
N ALA A 221 9.80 18.89 3.47
CA ALA A 221 10.86 18.35 2.61
C ALA A 221 11.61 19.43 1.82
N VAL A 222 10.93 20.51 1.41
CA VAL A 222 11.55 21.66 0.79
C VAL A 222 12.37 22.48 1.79
N ILE A 223 11.84 22.70 3.00
CA ILE A 223 12.56 23.42 4.08
C ILE A 223 13.85 22.69 4.44
N ASP A 224 13.79 21.36 4.55
CA ASP A 224 14.94 20.51 4.90
C ASP A 224 15.91 20.30 3.71
N GLY A 225 15.60 20.81 2.52
CA GLY A 225 16.42 20.66 1.31
C GLY A 225 16.45 19.23 0.76
N SER A 226 15.54 18.35 1.16
CA SER A 226 15.43 16.97 0.65
C SER A 226 14.66 16.89 -0.67
N THR A 227 13.96 17.94 -1.06
CA THR A 227 13.35 18.13 -2.38
C THR A 227 13.41 19.58 -2.80
N VAL A 228 13.12 19.86 -4.08
CA VAL A 228 13.11 21.21 -4.63
C VAL A 228 11.71 21.82 -4.62
N PRO A 229 11.57 23.15 -4.53
CA PRO A 229 10.29 23.82 -4.69
C PRO A 229 9.65 23.49 -6.04
N ILE A 230 8.35 23.24 -6.04
CA ILE A 230 7.57 23.05 -7.26
C ILE A 230 6.96 24.40 -7.66
N TYR A 231 7.33 24.89 -8.83
CA TYR A 231 6.73 26.06 -9.42
C TYR A 231 5.71 25.61 -10.46
N TYR A 232 4.46 25.99 -10.25
CA TYR A 232 3.38 25.69 -11.20
C TYR A 232 3.25 26.84 -12.19
N GLU A 233 3.45 26.56 -13.47
CA GLU A 233 3.19 27.48 -14.57
C GLU A 233 2.06 26.93 -15.42
N GLY A 234 0.88 27.55 -15.32
CA GLY A 234 -0.25 27.22 -16.17
C GLY A 234 -0.08 27.84 -17.55
N ARG A 235 0.24 27.03 -18.54
CA ARG A 235 0.26 27.46 -19.96
C ARG A 235 -0.97 26.89 -20.64
N LEU A 236 -1.84 27.79 -21.10
CA LEU A 236 -2.89 27.42 -22.04
C LEU A 236 -2.25 27.29 -23.43
N ALA A 237 -2.12 26.08 -23.93
CA ALA A 237 -1.83 25.88 -25.34
C ALA A 237 -3.05 26.38 -26.13
N LYS A 238 -2.89 27.49 -26.87
CA LYS A 238 -3.87 27.90 -27.88
C LYS A 238 -3.77 26.89 -29.03
N LEU A 239 -4.59 25.88 -29.00
CA LEU A 239 -4.78 25.00 -30.15
C LEU A 239 -5.76 25.72 -31.07
N GLU A 240 -5.24 26.37 -32.13
CA GLU A 240 -6.05 26.87 -33.21
C GLU A 240 -6.19 25.77 -34.26
N LEU A 241 -7.40 25.30 -34.45
CA LEU A 241 -7.70 24.37 -35.51
C LEU A 241 -7.59 25.13 -36.87
N LYS A 242 -6.83 24.56 -37.81
CA LYS A 242 -6.77 25.10 -39.14
C LYS A 242 -8.17 25.10 -39.77
N GLU A 243 -8.61 26.22 -40.34
CA GLU A 243 -9.93 26.35 -40.99
C GLU A 243 -10.21 25.22 -42.01
N SER A 244 -9.18 24.69 -42.68
CA SER A 244 -9.25 23.60 -43.61
C SER A 244 -9.57 22.24 -42.98
N GLU A 245 -9.36 22.06 -41.70
CA GLU A 245 -9.59 20.79 -40.95
C GLU A 245 -10.95 20.77 -40.24
N LYS A 246 -11.57 21.94 -40.03
CA LYS A 246 -12.87 22.05 -39.38
C LYS A 246 -13.97 21.19 -40.04
N PRO A 247 -14.09 21.13 -41.38
CA PRO A 247 -15.11 20.33 -42.03
C PRO A 247 -14.91 18.82 -41.90
N LYS A 248 -13.74 18.37 -41.43
CA LYS A 248 -13.42 16.94 -41.33
C LYS A 248 -13.73 16.36 -39.94
N ILE A 249 -13.91 17.20 -38.93
CA ILE A 249 -14.06 16.76 -37.53
C ILE A 249 -15.36 15.97 -37.36
N ASP A 250 -16.49 16.48 -37.87
CA ASP A 250 -17.77 15.84 -37.70
C ASP A 250 -17.84 14.47 -38.36
N PRO A 251 -17.37 14.27 -39.63
CA PRO A 251 -17.30 12.97 -40.27
C PRO A 251 -16.34 12.00 -39.54
N GLU A 252 -15.14 12.44 -39.15
CA GLU A 252 -14.18 11.61 -38.41
C GLU A 252 -14.71 11.22 -37.01
N PHE A 253 -15.44 12.13 -36.36
CA PHE A 253 -16.07 11.84 -35.06
C PHE A 253 -17.18 10.80 -35.23
N GLU A 254 -18.00 10.88 -36.27
CA GLU A 254 -19.07 9.90 -36.57
C GLU A 254 -18.48 8.54 -36.90
N GLU A 255 -17.40 8.46 -37.69
CA GLU A 255 -16.72 7.22 -38.02
C GLU A 255 -16.12 6.51 -36.77
N VAL A 256 -15.48 7.27 -35.88
CA VAL A 256 -14.88 6.71 -34.65
C VAL A 256 -15.93 6.30 -33.62
N THR A 257 -17.11 6.93 -33.63
CA THR A 257 -18.21 6.62 -32.70
C THR A 257 -19.29 5.75 -33.28
N GLU A 258 -19.10 5.20 -34.47
CA GLU A 258 -20.06 4.28 -35.10
C GLU A 258 -20.21 3.00 -34.24
N GLY A 259 -21.45 2.81 -33.72
CA GLY A 259 -21.76 1.66 -32.85
C GLY A 259 -21.76 1.95 -31.35
N GLU A 260 -21.37 3.15 -30.90
CA GLU A 260 -21.46 3.57 -29.49
C GLU A 260 -22.88 4.02 -29.10
N GLU A 261 -23.24 3.81 -27.82
CA GLU A 261 -24.53 4.27 -27.29
C GLU A 261 -24.60 5.82 -27.23
N VAL A 262 -25.81 6.38 -27.40
CA VAL A 262 -26.05 7.84 -27.50
C VAL A 262 -25.45 8.62 -26.31
N GLU A 263 -25.53 8.06 -25.09
CA GLU A 263 -24.96 8.69 -23.89
C GLU A 263 -23.44 8.76 -23.90
N GLU A 264 -22.75 7.78 -24.49
CA GLU A 264 -21.29 7.81 -24.60
C GLU A 264 -20.83 8.78 -25.69
N LYS A 265 -21.56 8.88 -26.81
CA LYS A 265 -21.32 9.90 -27.85
C LYS A 265 -21.42 11.33 -27.31
N GLU A 266 -22.40 11.63 -26.44
CA GLU A 266 -22.52 12.95 -25.81
C GLU A 266 -21.40 13.25 -24.84
N LYS A 267 -20.94 12.28 -24.07
CA LYS A 267 -19.78 12.44 -23.16
C LYS A 267 -18.47 12.67 -23.92
N LEU A 268 -18.29 12.01 -25.06
CA LEU A 268 -17.14 12.22 -25.95
C LEU A 268 -17.20 13.60 -26.60
N LYS A 269 -18.36 14.04 -27.09
CA LYS A 269 -18.55 15.37 -27.68
C LYS A 269 -18.22 16.51 -26.72
N THR A 270 -18.56 16.34 -25.42
CA THR A 270 -18.27 17.33 -24.37
C THR A 270 -16.75 17.39 -24.02
N LYS A 271 -16.00 16.35 -24.30
CA LYS A 271 -14.55 16.32 -24.10
C LYS A 271 -13.75 16.90 -25.28
N TRP A 272 -14.37 17.05 -26.45
CA TRP A 272 -13.73 17.53 -27.68
C TRP A 272 -14.08 19.00 -27.97
N THR A 273 -14.99 19.62 -27.22
CA THR A 273 -15.30 21.06 -27.24
C THR A 273 -14.59 21.79 -26.11
#